data_8ef6d738500b767abb35abac15863063
#
_entry.id   8ef6d738500b767abb35abac15863063
#
_cell.length_a   1.000
_cell.length_b   1.000
_cell.length_c   1.000
_cell.angle_alpha   90.00
_cell.angle_beta   90.00
_cell.angle_gamma   90.00
#
_symmetry.space_group_name_H-M   'P 1'
#
loop_
_entity.id
_entity.type
_entity.pdbx_description
1 polymer ?
#
loop_
_entity_poly.entity_id
_entity_poly.type
_entity_poly.pdbx_seq_one_letter_code
_entity_poly.pdbx_strand_id
1 'polypeptide(L)'
;MDMVINQVDWNDFDYTEPYYGEYTFQINKTKKRRIVYKAFHLEKGGMLQLVPMVYCIITNDFEKSPKKAMDFYEARGNSENFTKELKDDFNGGILSHKEFVKNEMDFLISSLAYNLYHVFQQTILEEKDQTIRMNTYRLKYQKIAVKVIQHARQVTLSFSSAYKNKTQFTQYWNKVLQI
;
A
#
# COMPACT_ATOMS: atom_id res chain seq x y z
N MET A 1 4.88 -20.11 -22.73
CA MET A 1 4.56 -20.60 -21.39
C MET A 1 5.20 -21.95 -21.14
N ASP A 2 5.18 -22.84 -22.09
CA ASP A 2 5.75 -24.19 -22.00
C ASP A 2 7.27 -24.25 -21.76
N MET A 3 8.05 -23.29 -22.25
CA MET A 3 9.49 -23.21 -22.01
C MET A 3 9.86 -22.97 -20.52
N VAL A 4 9.03 -22.24 -19.81
CA VAL A 4 9.30 -21.95 -18.37
C VAL A 4 8.88 -23.14 -17.51
N ILE A 5 7.75 -23.77 -17.86
CA ILE A 5 7.21 -24.92 -17.12
C ILE A 5 8.16 -26.11 -17.18
N ASN A 6 8.86 -26.32 -18.32
CA ASN A 6 9.81 -27.41 -18.51
C ASN A 6 11.17 -27.22 -17.80
N GLN A 7 11.44 -26.03 -17.23
CA GLN A 7 12.67 -25.73 -16.51
C GLN A 7 12.54 -25.86 -14.98
N VAL A 8 11.34 -25.99 -14.46
CA VAL A 8 11.10 -26.23 -13.05
C VAL A 8 11.19 -27.72 -12.78
N ASP A 9 12.07 -28.14 -11.88
CA ASP A 9 12.06 -29.51 -11.38
C ASP A 9 10.88 -29.69 -10.41
N TRP A 10 9.79 -30.21 -10.92
CA TRP A 10 8.55 -30.40 -10.17
C TRP A 10 8.66 -31.50 -9.10
N ASN A 11 9.70 -32.33 -9.12
CA ASN A 11 9.90 -33.37 -8.12
C ASN A 11 10.50 -32.81 -6.83
N ASP A 12 11.27 -31.72 -6.93
CA ASP A 12 11.89 -31.02 -5.81
C ASP A 12 11.12 -29.74 -5.41
N PHE A 13 9.90 -29.56 -5.93
CA PHE A 13 9.11 -28.36 -5.69
C PHE A 13 8.49 -28.38 -4.29
N ASP A 14 8.97 -27.47 -3.42
CA ASP A 14 8.36 -27.26 -2.12
C ASP A 14 7.03 -26.50 -2.29
N TYR A 15 5.92 -27.14 -1.96
CA TYR A 15 4.57 -26.57 -2.06
C TYR A 15 4.33 -25.41 -1.06
N THR A 16 5.20 -25.24 -0.08
CA THR A 16 5.07 -24.24 0.97
C THR A 16 5.77 -22.92 0.62
N GLU A 17 6.79 -22.94 -0.24
CA GLU A 17 7.54 -21.77 -0.62
C GLU A 17 7.50 -21.52 -2.14
N PRO A 18 7.51 -20.24 -2.57
CA PRO A 18 7.57 -19.89 -3.97
C PRO A 18 8.95 -20.25 -4.57
N TYR A 19 8.93 -20.91 -5.72
CA TYR A 19 10.13 -21.14 -6.52
C TYR A 19 10.42 -19.96 -7.44
N TYR A 20 11.68 -19.53 -7.52
CA TYR A 20 12.11 -18.43 -8.38
C TYR A 20 13.15 -18.93 -9.38
N GLY A 21 12.93 -18.62 -10.66
CA GLY A 21 13.87 -18.97 -11.70
C GLY A 21 13.98 -17.89 -12.76
N GLU A 22 14.88 -18.11 -13.70
CA GLU A 22 15.13 -17.17 -14.78
C GLU A 22 15.48 -17.86 -16.08
N TYR A 23 15.19 -17.18 -17.18
CA TYR A 23 15.57 -17.56 -18.52
C TYR A 23 15.98 -16.33 -19.33
N THR A 24 17.12 -16.41 -20.03
CA THR A 24 17.60 -15.33 -20.90
C THR A 24 17.36 -15.70 -22.36
N PHE A 25 16.75 -14.81 -23.11
CA PHE A 25 16.53 -14.98 -24.53
C PHE A 25 17.05 -13.78 -25.32
N GLN A 26 17.39 -14.03 -26.57
CA GLN A 26 17.91 -13.04 -27.50
C GLN A 26 16.80 -12.61 -28.46
N ILE A 27 16.45 -11.31 -28.46
CA ILE A 27 15.44 -10.78 -29.37
C ILE A 27 16.04 -10.57 -30.76
N ASN A 28 17.27 -10.05 -30.82
CA ASN A 28 18.05 -9.86 -32.04
C ASN A 28 19.56 -9.90 -31.71
N LYS A 29 20.43 -9.72 -32.71
CA LYS A 29 21.89 -9.81 -32.54
C LYS A 29 22.46 -8.93 -31.42
N THR A 30 21.76 -7.87 -31.01
CA THR A 30 22.26 -6.87 -30.07
C THR A 30 21.46 -6.77 -28.76
N LYS A 31 20.24 -7.32 -28.72
CA LYS A 31 19.34 -7.16 -27.56
C LYS A 31 19.00 -8.48 -26.91
N LYS A 32 19.47 -8.66 -25.67
CA LYS A 32 19.07 -9.74 -24.78
C LYS A 32 17.97 -9.25 -23.83
N ARG A 33 17.09 -10.15 -23.43
CA ARG A 33 16.10 -9.95 -22.38
C ARG A 33 16.12 -11.15 -21.45
N ARG A 34 15.77 -10.88 -20.20
CA ARG A 34 15.69 -11.86 -19.14
C ARG A 34 14.23 -11.99 -18.73
N ILE A 35 13.72 -13.20 -18.69
CA ILE A 35 12.46 -13.55 -18.06
C ILE A 35 12.79 -14.05 -16.68
N VAL A 36 12.20 -13.44 -15.68
CA VAL A 36 12.20 -13.92 -14.30
C VAL A 36 10.83 -14.45 -13.99
N TYR A 37 10.76 -15.62 -13.36
CA TYR A 37 9.48 -16.22 -12.99
C TYR A 37 9.43 -16.66 -11.54
N LYS A 38 8.21 -16.66 -11.01
CA LYS A 38 7.84 -17.13 -9.68
C LYS A 38 6.76 -18.18 -9.86
N ALA A 39 7.01 -19.39 -9.40
CA ALA A 39 6.03 -20.49 -9.39
C ALA A 39 5.60 -20.76 -7.96
N PHE A 40 4.29 -20.87 -7.72
CA PHE A 40 3.76 -21.12 -6.39
C PHE A 40 2.38 -21.79 -6.48
N HIS A 41 2.01 -22.51 -5.43
CA HIS A 41 0.66 -23.07 -5.33
C HIS A 41 -0.27 -22.14 -4.56
N LEU A 42 -1.49 -22.00 -5.03
CA LEU A 42 -2.53 -21.28 -4.32
C LEU A 42 -3.33 -22.25 -3.46
N GLU A 43 -3.53 -21.86 -2.20
CA GLU A 43 -4.48 -22.50 -1.33
C GLU A 43 -5.85 -21.81 -1.48
N LYS A 44 -6.86 -22.55 -1.87
CA LYS A 44 -8.23 -22.04 -2.00
C LYS A 44 -9.18 -22.94 -1.20
N GLY A 45 -9.76 -22.38 -0.14
CA GLY A 45 -10.72 -23.10 0.70
C GLY A 45 -10.14 -24.29 1.45
N GLY A 46 -8.85 -24.24 1.85
CA GLY A 46 -8.17 -25.32 2.56
C GLY A 46 -7.67 -26.46 1.65
N MET A 47 -7.80 -26.31 0.33
CA MET A 47 -7.25 -27.25 -0.65
C MET A 47 -6.16 -26.59 -1.49
N LEU A 48 -5.02 -27.25 -1.58
CA LEU A 48 -3.92 -26.87 -2.46
C LEU A 48 -4.31 -27.11 -3.93
N GLN A 49 -4.11 -26.11 -4.79
CA GLN A 49 -4.33 -26.33 -6.22
C GLN A 49 -3.21 -27.21 -6.78
N LEU A 50 -3.55 -28.28 -7.49
CA LEU A 50 -2.59 -29.22 -8.09
C LEU A 50 -1.73 -28.58 -9.18
N VAL A 51 -2.24 -27.53 -9.87
CA VAL A 51 -1.49 -26.82 -10.91
C VAL A 51 -0.88 -25.57 -10.30
N PRO A 52 0.44 -25.42 -10.33
CA PRO A 52 1.10 -24.21 -9.84
C PRO A 52 0.77 -23.02 -10.69
N MET A 53 0.64 -21.87 -10.06
CA MET A 53 0.57 -20.57 -10.74
C MET A 53 1.98 -20.11 -11.07
N VAL A 54 2.19 -19.69 -12.32
CA VAL A 54 3.48 -19.14 -12.77
C VAL A 54 3.31 -17.67 -13.11
N TYR A 55 4.07 -16.83 -12.43
CA TYR A 55 4.11 -15.39 -12.67
C TYR A 55 5.43 -15.03 -13.32
N CYS A 56 5.39 -14.32 -14.46
CA CYS A 56 6.59 -13.98 -15.21
C CYS A 56 6.71 -12.48 -15.41
N ILE A 57 7.93 -11.97 -15.30
CA ILE A 57 8.29 -10.60 -15.69
C ILE A 57 9.44 -10.63 -16.70
N ILE A 58 9.45 -9.64 -17.59
CA ILE A 58 10.55 -9.42 -18.54
C ILE A 58 11.35 -8.20 -18.09
N THR A 59 12.66 -8.37 -17.96
CA THR A 59 13.55 -7.30 -17.52
C THR A 59 14.82 -7.24 -18.38
N ASN A 60 15.48 -6.09 -18.34
CA ASN A 60 16.86 -5.89 -18.83
C ASN A 60 17.87 -5.81 -17.69
N ASP A 61 17.44 -6.00 -16.46
CA ASP A 61 18.29 -6.09 -15.29
C ASP A 61 18.83 -7.53 -15.18
N PHE A 62 20.13 -7.68 -15.30
CA PHE A 62 20.84 -8.96 -15.21
C PHE A 62 21.63 -9.11 -13.91
N GLU A 63 21.61 -8.08 -13.03
CA GLU A 63 22.42 -8.06 -11.81
C GLU A 63 21.65 -8.61 -10.60
N LYS A 64 20.35 -8.30 -10.51
CA LYS A 64 19.53 -8.77 -9.39
C LYS A 64 19.26 -10.27 -9.46
N SER A 65 19.26 -10.94 -8.31
CA SER A 65 18.76 -12.32 -8.26
C SER A 65 17.28 -12.39 -8.70
N PRO A 66 16.78 -13.55 -9.18
CA PRO A 66 15.39 -13.70 -9.62
C PRO A 66 14.38 -13.25 -8.58
N LYS A 67 14.58 -13.62 -7.31
CA LYS A 67 13.74 -13.19 -6.19
C LYS A 67 13.73 -11.66 -6.04
N LYS A 68 14.92 -11.03 -5.98
CA LYS A 68 15.00 -9.56 -5.84
C LYS A 68 14.39 -8.80 -7.02
N ALA A 69 14.51 -9.34 -8.24
CA ALA A 69 13.89 -8.73 -9.41
C ALA A 69 12.36 -8.84 -9.35
N MET A 70 11.83 -9.95 -8.86
CA MET A 70 10.40 -10.15 -8.66
C MET A 70 9.86 -9.25 -7.54
N ASP A 71 10.53 -9.21 -6.39
CA ASP A 71 10.16 -8.36 -5.25
C ASP A 71 10.14 -6.87 -5.66
N PHE A 72 11.13 -6.44 -6.45
CA PHE A 72 11.18 -5.08 -6.98
C PHE A 72 9.97 -4.76 -7.89
N TYR A 73 9.58 -5.70 -8.73
CA TYR A 73 8.42 -5.53 -9.58
C TYR A 73 7.10 -5.56 -8.78
N GLU A 74 6.98 -6.46 -7.82
CA GLU A 74 5.80 -6.55 -6.93
C GLU A 74 5.62 -5.27 -6.10
N ALA A 75 6.72 -4.63 -5.70
CA ALA A 75 6.68 -3.33 -5.00
C ALA A 75 6.03 -2.21 -5.85
N ARG A 76 5.96 -2.35 -7.19
CA ARG A 76 5.18 -1.45 -8.06
C ARG A 76 3.70 -1.37 -7.64
N GLY A 77 3.13 -2.46 -7.14
CA GLY A 77 1.75 -2.49 -6.65
C GLY A 77 1.48 -1.47 -5.55
N ASN A 78 2.51 -1.04 -4.81
CA ASN A 78 2.37 0.01 -3.81
C ASN A 78 1.97 1.35 -4.43
N SER A 79 2.45 1.68 -5.63
CA SER A 79 2.07 2.92 -6.33
C SER A 79 0.59 2.95 -6.70
N GLU A 80 0.00 1.80 -7.01
CA GLU A 80 -1.42 1.66 -7.28
C GLU A 80 -2.24 1.85 -6.00
N ASN A 81 -1.75 1.33 -4.87
CA ASN A 81 -2.35 1.53 -3.56
C ASN A 81 -2.31 3.00 -3.14
N PHE A 82 -1.18 3.69 -3.34
CA PHE A 82 -1.05 5.12 -3.04
C PHE A 82 -1.99 5.96 -3.90
N THR A 83 -2.08 5.67 -5.20
CA THR A 83 -3.02 6.34 -6.10
C THR A 83 -4.47 6.10 -5.68
N LYS A 84 -4.80 4.88 -5.28
CA LYS A 84 -6.13 4.54 -4.77
C LYS A 84 -6.45 5.28 -3.48
N GLU A 85 -5.51 5.35 -2.54
CA GLU A 85 -5.68 6.09 -1.28
C GLU A 85 -5.87 7.58 -1.53
N LEU A 86 -5.07 8.20 -2.42
CA LEU A 86 -5.25 9.59 -2.83
C LEU A 86 -6.63 9.86 -3.40
N LYS A 87 -7.13 8.95 -4.26
CA LYS A 87 -8.46 9.09 -4.87
C LYS A 87 -9.59 8.92 -3.87
N ASP A 88 -9.52 7.87 -3.04
CA ASP A 88 -10.63 7.45 -2.18
C ASP A 88 -10.70 8.25 -0.87
N ASP A 89 -9.52 8.52 -0.26
CA ASP A 89 -9.45 9.10 1.08
C ASP A 89 -9.25 10.62 1.07
N PHE A 90 -8.70 11.16 -0.04
CA PHE A 90 -8.40 12.59 -0.20
C PHE A 90 -9.15 13.26 -1.36
N ASN A 91 -10.08 12.56 -1.98
CA ASN A 91 -10.90 13.07 -3.09
C ASN A 91 -10.11 13.46 -4.36
N GLY A 92 -8.86 12.98 -4.51
CA GLY A 92 -8.02 13.32 -5.66
C GLY A 92 -8.54 12.81 -7.02
N GLY A 93 -9.59 11.97 -7.03
CA GLY A 93 -10.25 11.50 -8.25
C GLY A 93 -11.55 12.26 -8.59
N ILE A 94 -11.96 13.26 -7.78
CA ILE A 94 -13.22 13.97 -7.98
C ILE A 94 -12.97 15.21 -8.83
N LEU A 95 -13.65 15.29 -9.97
CA LEU A 95 -13.64 16.45 -10.86
C LEU A 95 -14.90 17.29 -10.58
N SER A 96 -14.80 18.28 -9.68
CA SER A 96 -15.93 19.09 -9.22
C SER A 96 -16.26 20.27 -10.15
N HIS A 97 -15.33 20.61 -11.06
CA HIS A 97 -15.44 21.80 -11.91
C HIS A 97 -15.47 21.44 -13.40
N LYS A 98 -16.06 22.31 -14.20
CA LYS A 98 -16.03 22.21 -15.68
C LYS A 98 -14.67 22.64 -16.26
N GLU A 99 -13.93 23.47 -15.54
CA GLU A 99 -12.67 24.06 -15.97
C GLU A 99 -11.50 23.19 -15.53
N PHE A 100 -10.60 22.89 -16.46
CA PHE A 100 -9.42 22.04 -16.19
C PHE A 100 -8.54 22.60 -15.06
N VAL A 101 -8.24 23.90 -15.11
CA VAL A 101 -7.35 24.55 -14.12
C VAL A 101 -7.89 24.44 -12.69
N LYS A 102 -9.20 24.54 -12.50
CA LYS A 102 -9.80 24.38 -11.17
C LYS A 102 -9.70 22.95 -10.66
N ASN A 103 -9.93 21.97 -11.53
CA ASN A 103 -9.75 20.56 -11.18
C ASN A 103 -8.27 20.21 -10.89
N GLU A 104 -7.34 20.83 -11.62
CA GLU A 104 -5.90 20.69 -11.36
C GLU A 104 -5.54 21.23 -9.96
N MET A 105 -6.08 22.39 -9.58
CA MET A 105 -5.89 22.95 -8.23
C MET A 105 -6.45 22.03 -7.15
N ASP A 106 -7.66 21.48 -7.32
CA ASP A 106 -8.24 20.52 -6.38
C ASP A 106 -7.39 19.27 -6.22
N PHE A 107 -6.84 18.76 -7.34
CA PHE A 107 -5.93 17.62 -7.33
C PHE A 107 -4.63 17.93 -6.59
N LEU A 108 -4.04 19.10 -6.82
CA LEU A 108 -2.81 19.53 -6.14
C LEU A 108 -3.02 19.70 -4.64
N ILE A 109 -4.16 20.27 -4.21
CA ILE A 109 -4.53 20.38 -2.79
C ILE A 109 -4.70 18.99 -2.17
N SER A 110 -5.38 18.08 -2.86
CA SER A 110 -5.55 16.68 -2.40
C SER A 110 -4.21 15.97 -2.27
N SER A 111 -3.30 16.18 -3.22
CA SER A 111 -1.94 15.61 -3.20
C SER A 111 -1.10 16.17 -2.07
N LEU A 112 -1.21 17.48 -1.80
CA LEU A 112 -0.55 18.11 -0.66
C LEU A 112 -1.07 17.55 0.66
N ALA A 113 -2.39 17.44 0.80
CA ALA A 113 -3.02 16.87 2.01
C ALA A 113 -2.59 15.41 2.24
N TYR A 114 -2.49 14.62 1.17
CA TYR A 114 -1.97 13.26 1.21
C TYR A 114 -0.53 13.21 1.72
N ASN A 115 0.35 14.04 1.17
CA ASN A 115 1.76 14.10 1.60
C ASN A 115 1.89 14.57 3.06
N LEU A 116 1.12 15.57 3.48
CA LEU A 116 1.10 16.02 4.87
C LEU A 116 0.63 14.91 5.82
N TYR A 117 -0.35 14.11 5.39
CA TYR A 117 -0.78 12.96 6.19
C TYR A 117 0.33 11.91 6.32
N HIS A 118 1.10 11.63 5.28
CA HIS A 118 2.24 10.72 5.38
C HIS A 118 3.33 11.25 6.32
N VAL A 119 3.65 12.53 6.26
CA VAL A 119 4.57 13.15 7.22
C VAL A 119 4.03 12.99 8.65
N PHE A 120 2.75 13.28 8.85
CA PHE A 120 2.09 13.11 10.15
C PHE A 120 2.15 11.65 10.64
N GLN A 121 1.90 10.67 9.78
CA GLN A 121 2.01 9.25 10.12
C GLN A 121 3.40 8.90 10.65
N GLN A 122 4.44 9.37 9.97
CA GLN A 122 5.83 9.04 10.30
C GLN A 122 6.35 9.76 11.53
N THR A 123 5.86 10.98 11.80
CA THR A 123 6.36 11.81 12.89
C THR A 123 5.57 11.64 14.19
N ILE A 124 4.25 11.43 14.09
CA ILE A 124 3.35 11.45 15.25
C ILE A 124 2.89 10.05 15.64
N LEU A 125 2.52 9.21 14.66
CA LEU A 125 1.91 7.92 14.94
C LEU A 125 2.96 6.90 15.41
N GLU A 126 2.52 5.94 16.22
CA GLU A 126 3.34 4.77 16.56
C GLU A 126 3.48 3.84 15.36
N GLU A 127 4.55 3.05 15.32
CA GLU A 127 4.90 2.16 14.21
C GLU A 127 3.73 1.30 13.72
N LYS A 128 2.92 0.78 14.63
CA LYS A 128 1.71 -0.02 14.32
C LYS A 128 0.61 0.75 13.57
N ASP A 129 0.58 2.08 13.69
CA ASP A 129 -0.41 2.96 13.06
C ASP A 129 0.18 3.77 11.89
N GLN A 130 1.49 3.67 11.59
CA GLN A 130 2.13 4.40 10.49
C GLN A 130 1.66 4.01 9.09
N THR A 131 1.06 2.83 8.96
CA THR A 131 0.51 2.33 7.67
C THR A 131 -1.01 2.43 7.58
N ILE A 132 -1.65 3.05 8.58
CA ILE A 132 -3.10 3.17 8.63
C ILE A 132 -3.63 4.14 7.56
N ARG A 133 -4.62 3.72 6.78
CA ARG A 133 -5.27 4.59 5.79
C ARG A 133 -6.00 5.75 6.48
N MET A 134 -6.05 6.92 5.80
CA MET A 134 -6.68 8.13 6.33
C MET A 134 -8.14 7.91 6.77
N ASN A 135 -8.93 7.16 6.02
CA ASN A 135 -10.31 6.86 6.41
C ASN A 135 -10.40 6.07 7.71
N THR A 136 -9.49 5.11 7.92
CA THR A 136 -9.41 4.35 9.17
C THR A 136 -8.93 5.23 10.32
N TYR A 137 -7.95 6.13 10.07
CA TYR A 137 -7.49 7.11 11.04
C TYR A 137 -8.63 8.03 11.49
N ARG A 138 -9.42 8.56 10.54
CA ARG A 138 -10.60 9.38 10.84
C ARG A 138 -11.59 8.66 11.74
N LEU A 139 -11.87 7.39 11.45
CA LEU A 139 -12.80 6.57 12.26
C LEU A 139 -12.25 6.31 13.66
N LYS A 140 -10.96 6.04 13.78
CA LYS A 140 -10.34 5.73 15.07
C LYS A 140 -10.13 6.96 15.95
N TYR A 141 -9.70 8.10 15.37
CA TYR A 141 -9.13 9.22 16.13
C TYR A 141 -9.81 10.57 15.91
N GLN A 142 -10.66 10.72 14.88
CA GLN A 142 -11.35 11.98 14.61
C GLN A 142 -12.85 11.89 14.82
N LYS A 143 -13.50 10.79 14.39
CA LYS A 143 -14.96 10.61 14.54
C LYS A 143 -15.28 10.04 15.92
N ILE A 144 -15.00 10.81 16.97
CA ILE A 144 -15.20 10.43 18.36
C ILE A 144 -16.46 11.15 18.86
N ALA A 145 -17.31 10.42 19.61
CA ALA A 145 -18.47 11.02 20.27
C ALA A 145 -18.02 11.99 21.37
N VAL A 146 -18.44 13.23 21.26
CA VAL A 146 -18.07 14.32 22.18
C VAL A 146 -19.32 15.05 22.64
N LYS A 147 -19.40 15.34 23.95
CA LYS A 147 -20.38 16.28 24.52
C LYS A 147 -19.76 17.66 24.56
N VAL A 148 -20.40 18.61 23.88
CA VAL A 148 -20.00 20.03 23.96
C VAL A 148 -20.71 20.66 25.14
N ILE A 149 -19.94 21.18 26.08
CA ILE A 149 -20.45 21.89 27.26
C ILE A 149 -20.00 23.34 27.13
N GLN A 150 -20.99 24.25 27.06
CA GLN A 150 -20.72 25.68 27.03
C GLN A 150 -21.16 26.32 28.34
N HIS A 151 -20.22 26.92 29.02
CA HIS A 151 -20.49 27.65 30.25
C HIS A 151 -19.71 28.98 30.29
N ALA A 152 -20.43 30.09 30.46
CA ALA A 152 -19.89 31.44 30.38
C ALA A 152 -19.12 31.67 29.05
N ARG A 153 -17.83 31.93 29.06
CA ARG A 153 -16.98 32.15 27.88
C ARG A 153 -16.11 30.94 27.52
N GLN A 154 -16.39 29.77 28.13
CA GLN A 154 -15.60 28.55 27.90
C GLN A 154 -16.41 27.49 27.19
N VAL A 155 -15.78 26.82 26.22
CA VAL A 155 -16.30 25.65 25.55
C VAL A 155 -15.44 24.45 25.97
N THR A 156 -16.06 23.48 26.61
CA THR A 156 -15.40 22.25 27.03
C THR A 156 -15.89 21.08 26.19
N LEU A 157 -14.95 20.32 25.62
CA LEU A 157 -15.25 19.10 24.88
C LEU A 157 -15.04 17.90 25.83
N SER A 158 -16.11 17.21 26.17
CA SER A 158 -16.08 16.02 27.02
C SER A 158 -16.16 14.77 26.16
N PHE A 159 -15.08 14.01 26.08
CA PHE A 159 -15.01 12.75 25.32
C PHE A 159 -15.67 11.61 26.09
N SER A 160 -16.25 10.66 25.35
CA SER A 160 -16.84 9.47 25.94
C SER A 160 -15.82 8.66 26.75
N SER A 161 -16.17 8.26 27.95
CA SER A 161 -15.34 7.37 28.78
C SER A 161 -15.15 5.98 28.17
N ALA A 162 -16.10 5.53 27.33
CA ALA A 162 -16.07 4.25 26.63
C ALA A 162 -15.19 4.25 25.37
N TYR A 163 -14.52 5.37 25.05
CA TYR A 163 -13.67 5.45 23.87
C TYR A 163 -12.41 4.58 24.03
N LYS A 164 -12.32 3.51 23.23
CA LYS A 164 -11.27 2.47 23.33
C LYS A 164 -9.86 3.02 23.10
N ASN A 165 -9.69 3.99 22.20
CA ASN A 165 -8.37 4.50 21.82
C ASN A 165 -7.98 5.78 22.59
N LYS A 166 -8.57 6.02 23.77
CA LYS A 166 -8.34 7.24 24.56
C LYS A 166 -6.86 7.48 24.87
N THR A 167 -6.15 6.47 25.35
CA THR A 167 -4.72 6.58 25.70
C THR A 167 -3.88 6.96 24.49
N GLN A 168 -4.09 6.27 23.37
CA GLN A 168 -3.40 6.52 22.10
C GLN A 168 -3.68 7.93 21.57
N PHE A 169 -4.95 8.33 21.58
CA PHE A 169 -5.36 9.67 21.16
C PHE A 169 -4.65 10.75 22.00
N THR A 170 -4.60 10.58 23.31
CA THR A 170 -3.93 11.53 24.22
C THR A 170 -2.43 11.60 23.96
N GLN A 171 -1.78 10.46 23.69
CA GLN A 171 -0.37 10.42 23.32
C GLN A 171 -0.09 11.18 22.01
N TYR A 172 -0.88 10.92 20.96
CA TYR A 172 -0.73 11.61 19.68
C TYR A 172 -1.01 13.10 19.82
N TRP A 173 -2.05 13.49 20.55
CA TRP A 173 -2.36 14.87 20.85
C TRP A 173 -1.19 15.60 21.51
N ASN A 174 -0.61 14.99 22.54
CA ASN A 174 0.52 15.58 23.25
C ASN A 174 1.76 15.71 22.36
N LYS A 175 2.03 14.75 21.47
CA LYS A 175 3.11 14.87 20.50
C LYS A 175 2.89 16.03 19.51
N VAL A 176 1.66 16.23 19.02
CA VAL A 176 1.33 17.36 18.15
C VAL A 176 1.55 18.70 18.83
N LEU A 177 1.27 18.81 20.14
CA LEU A 177 1.46 20.07 20.90
C LEU A 177 2.93 20.40 21.16
N GLN A 178 3.86 19.47 20.90
CA GLN A 178 5.30 19.65 21.11
C GLN A 178 6.07 20.04 19.82
N ILE A 179 5.38 20.07 18.68
CA ILE A 179 5.89 20.54 17.39
C ILE A 179 5.64 22.05 17.23
#